data_79621f2c58472e327de19e5ac4c18435
#
_entry.id   79621f2c58472e327de19e5ac4c18435
#
_cell.length_a   1.000
_cell.length_b   1.000
_cell.length_c   1.000
_cell.angle_alpha   90.00
_cell.angle_beta   90.00
_cell.angle_gamma   90.00
#
_symmetry.space_group_name_H-M   'P 1'
#
loop_
_entity.id
_entity.type
_entity.pdbx_description
1 polymer ?
#
loop_
_entity_poly.entity_id
_entity_poly.type
_entity_poly.pdbx_seq_one_letter_code
_entity_poly.pdbx_strand_id
1 'polypeptide(L)'
;DRSVERIYHAVVFGSPPSPSGISTSRVKETRDKRVRLVQKGERGGKEAITNWEVEEKGPIHTLVRIKIDTGRRAQIRLHMSELGCPVSGDTRYGRGRASVNRLCLHATSLGFDHPYGDRVRVSSDIP
;
A
#
# COMPACT_ATOMS: atom_id res chain seq x y z
N ASP A 1 -2.70 12.91 16.62
CA ASP A 1 -2.15 12.78 16.08
C ASP A 1 -1.53 12.04 15.78
N ARG A 2 -1.72 11.90 15.46
CA ARG A 2 -0.91 11.74 15.29
C ARG A 2 -0.12 10.73 15.29
N SER A 3 0.42 10.31 15.42
CA SER A 3 1.43 9.34 15.74
C SER A 3 1.03 7.89 15.54
N VAL A 4 0.03 7.61 14.72
CA VAL A 4 -0.31 6.23 14.37
C VAL A 4 0.57 5.83 13.17
N GLU A 5 1.39 4.81 13.39
CA GLU A 5 2.30 4.29 12.38
C GLU A 5 1.79 2.94 11.88
N ARG A 6 1.60 2.81 10.58
CA ARG A 6 1.08 1.59 9.96
C ARG A 6 2.07 1.07 8.94
N ILE A 7 2.62 -0.10 9.23
CA ILE A 7 3.61 -0.76 8.38
C ILE A 7 2.98 -2.02 7.78
N TYR A 8 3.15 -2.16 6.48
CA TYR A 8 2.70 -3.32 5.74
C TYR A 8 3.88 -3.94 5.02
N HIS A 9 3.76 -5.20 4.69
CA HIS A 9 4.64 -5.84 3.73
C HIS A 9 3.79 -6.39 2.61
N ALA A 10 4.26 -6.20 1.39
CA ALA A 10 3.57 -6.68 0.22
C ALA A 10 4.56 -7.40 -0.68
N VAL A 11 4.11 -8.51 -1.26
CA VAL A 11 4.84 -9.12 -2.37
C VAL A 11 4.19 -8.59 -3.63
N VAL A 12 4.96 -7.91 -4.46
CA VAL A 12 4.45 -7.32 -5.70
C VAL A 12 5.01 -8.08 -6.89
N PHE A 13 4.25 -8.06 -7.99
CA PHE A 13 4.67 -8.65 -9.25
C PHE A 13 5.56 -7.64 -9.97
N GLY A 14 6.77 -8.03 -10.31
CA GLY A 14 7.73 -7.09 -10.84
C GLY A 14 8.46 -6.35 -9.73
N SER A 15 8.73 -5.09 -9.94
CA SER A 15 9.46 -4.28 -8.98
C SER A 15 9.09 -2.80 -9.14
N PRO A 16 9.09 -2.03 -8.04
CA PRO A 16 8.94 -0.58 -8.14
C PRO A 16 10.06 0.04 -8.99
N PRO A 17 9.85 1.26 -9.51
CA PRO A 17 10.82 1.90 -10.41
C PRO A 17 12.12 2.32 -9.75
N SER A 18 12.18 2.32 -8.42
CA SER A 18 13.38 2.70 -7.68
C SER A 18 13.41 1.95 -6.36
N PRO A 19 14.55 1.98 -5.60
CA PRO A 19 14.63 1.27 -4.31
C PRO A 19 13.65 1.79 -3.25
N SER A 20 13.24 3.05 -3.35
CA SER A 20 12.27 3.62 -2.41
C SER A 20 11.57 4.80 -3.06
N GLY A 21 10.45 5.20 -2.48
CA GLY A 21 9.73 6.35 -2.99
C GLY A 21 8.45 6.61 -2.23
N ILE A 22 7.72 7.60 -2.72
CA ILE A 22 6.44 8.00 -2.16
C ILE A 22 5.45 8.14 -3.30
N SER A 23 4.31 7.46 -3.17
CA SER A 23 3.18 7.63 -4.09
C SER A 23 2.15 8.52 -3.42
N THR A 24 1.85 9.64 -4.05
CA THR A 24 0.87 10.60 -3.55
C THR A 24 -0.17 10.83 -4.62
N SER A 25 -1.44 10.69 -4.28
CA SER A 25 -2.53 10.90 -5.21
C SER A 25 -3.80 11.27 -4.46
N ARG A 26 -4.81 11.67 -5.21
CA ARG A 26 -6.16 11.83 -4.67
C ARG A 26 -7.01 10.70 -5.20
N VAL A 27 -7.82 10.11 -4.33
CA VAL A 27 -8.62 8.93 -4.68
C VAL A 27 -10.08 9.16 -4.34
N LYS A 28 -10.95 8.50 -5.10
CA LYS A 28 -12.39 8.49 -4.88
C LYS A 28 -12.91 7.07 -4.87
N GLU A 29 -13.92 6.84 -4.05
CA GLU A 29 -14.61 5.56 -4.05
C GLU A 29 -15.68 5.56 -5.14
N THR A 30 -15.76 4.46 -5.89
CA THR A 30 -16.75 4.29 -6.93
C THR A 30 -18.03 3.65 -6.38
N ARG A 31 -19.08 3.55 -7.21
CA ARG A 31 -20.35 2.96 -6.79
C ARG A 31 -20.23 1.50 -6.38
N ASP A 32 -19.33 0.76 -7.04
CA ASP A 32 -19.12 -0.65 -6.73
C ASP A 32 -18.07 -0.84 -5.61
N LYS A 33 -17.81 0.21 -4.85
CA LYS A 33 -16.90 0.23 -3.70
C LYS A 33 -15.45 -0.07 -4.06
N ARG A 34 -15.08 0.21 -5.29
CA ARG A 34 -13.68 0.28 -5.69
C ARG A 34 -13.14 1.67 -5.43
N VAL A 35 -11.86 1.83 -5.58
CA VAL A 35 -11.19 3.11 -5.43
C VAL A 35 -10.44 3.40 -6.71
N ARG A 36 -10.49 4.64 -7.15
CA ARG A 36 -9.78 5.06 -8.35
C ARG A 36 -9.07 6.38 -8.13
N LEU A 37 -8.11 6.67 -8.96
CA LEU A 37 -7.43 7.96 -8.94
C LEU A 37 -8.38 9.06 -9.44
N VAL A 38 -8.28 10.22 -8.82
CA VAL A 38 -8.97 11.42 -9.30
C VAL A 38 -8.26 11.90 -10.56
N GLN A 39 -9.03 12.16 -11.60
CA GLN A 39 -8.49 12.56 -12.89
C GLN A 39 -8.12 14.03 -12.89
N LYS A 40 -7.23 14.40 -13.81
CA LYS A 40 -6.82 15.80 -13.98
C LYS A 40 -8.04 16.67 -14.24
N GLY A 41 -8.17 17.73 -13.46
CA GLY A 41 -9.31 18.65 -13.58
C GLY A 41 -10.55 18.23 -12.81
N GLU A 42 -10.56 17.01 -12.29
CA GLU A 42 -11.67 16.51 -11.49
C GLU A 42 -11.55 17.04 -10.06
N ARG A 43 -12.68 17.44 -9.48
CA ARG A 43 -12.71 17.95 -8.11
C ARG A 43 -12.95 16.83 -7.10
N GLY A 44 -12.53 17.08 -5.87
CA GLY A 44 -12.81 16.21 -4.75
C GLY A 44 -11.80 15.10 -4.59
N GLY A 45 -12.23 14.04 -3.91
CA GLY A 45 -11.34 12.96 -3.56
C GLY A 45 -10.62 13.22 -2.25
N LYS A 46 -9.90 12.21 -1.78
CA LYS A 46 -9.13 12.28 -0.55
C LYS A 46 -7.68 11.95 -0.85
N GLU A 47 -6.79 12.63 -0.16
CA GLU A 47 -5.37 12.40 -0.33
C GLU A 47 -4.96 11.02 0.17
N ALA A 48 -4.12 10.35 -0.60
CA ALA A 48 -3.56 9.05 -0.25
C ALA A 48 -2.05 9.12 -0.39
N ILE A 49 -1.33 8.80 0.66
CA ILE A 49 0.13 8.88 0.69
C ILE A 49 0.68 7.52 1.14
N THR A 50 1.47 6.92 0.26
CA THR A 50 2.08 5.62 0.48
C THR A 50 3.59 5.75 0.35
N ASN A 51 4.32 5.47 1.41
CA ASN A 51 5.78 5.41 1.40
C ASN A 51 6.19 3.96 1.22
N TRP A 52 7.11 3.71 0.30
CA TRP A 52 7.51 2.34 0.03
C TRP A 52 9.02 2.20 -0.09
N GLU A 53 9.50 1.01 0.26
CA GLU A 53 10.91 0.68 0.23
C GLU A 53 11.06 -0.79 -0.15
N VAL A 54 11.91 -1.06 -1.14
CA VAL A 54 12.19 -2.43 -1.55
C VAL A 54 13.06 -3.08 -0.49
N GLU A 55 12.60 -4.21 0.05
CA GLU A 55 13.37 -4.98 1.01
C GLU A 55 14.14 -6.10 0.36
N GLU A 56 13.51 -6.80 -0.57
CA GLU A 56 14.16 -7.91 -1.24
C GLU A 56 13.62 -8.03 -2.66
N LYS A 57 14.50 -7.88 -3.63
CA LYS A 57 14.12 -7.96 -5.04
C LYS A 57 14.39 -9.35 -5.58
N GLY A 58 13.35 -10.01 -6.08
CA GLY A 58 13.46 -11.29 -6.74
C GLY A 58 13.38 -11.14 -8.25
N PRO A 59 13.51 -12.25 -8.99
CA PRO A 59 13.48 -12.20 -10.45
C PRO A 59 12.07 -11.92 -11.02
N ILE A 60 11.02 -12.29 -10.29
CA ILE A 60 9.64 -12.11 -10.74
C ILE A 60 8.86 -11.27 -9.74
N HIS A 61 9.10 -11.47 -8.45
CA HIS A 61 8.40 -10.80 -7.37
C HIS A 61 9.37 -10.03 -6.49
N THR A 62 8.86 -9.03 -5.82
CA THR A 62 9.66 -8.17 -4.94
C THR A 62 8.93 -7.99 -3.62
N LEU A 63 9.66 -8.08 -2.51
CA LEU A 63 9.13 -7.78 -1.18
C LEU A 63 9.30 -6.30 -0.92
N VAL A 64 8.20 -5.62 -0.61
CA VAL A 64 8.19 -4.17 -0.40
C VAL A 64 7.66 -3.88 0.99
N ARG A 65 8.38 -3.06 1.72
CA ARG A 65 7.94 -2.53 3.01
C ARG A 65 7.21 -1.21 2.76
N ILE A 66 6.04 -1.07 3.34
CA ILE A 66 5.14 0.05 3.05
C ILE A 66 4.70 0.71 4.35
N LYS A 67 4.85 2.02 4.39
CA LYS A 67 4.34 2.83 5.49
C LYS A 67 3.31 3.81 4.92
N ILE A 68 2.11 3.82 5.48
CA ILE A 68 1.06 4.71 5.00
C ILE A 68 0.82 5.84 5.99
N ASP A 69 0.72 7.07 5.46
CA ASP A 69 0.37 8.26 6.25
C ASP A 69 -1.12 8.49 6.26
N THR A 70 -1.82 7.91 5.29
CA THR A 70 -3.27 7.94 5.15
C THR A 70 -3.78 6.51 5.04
N GLY A 71 -5.02 6.25 5.39
CA GLY A 71 -5.59 4.89 5.36
C GLY A 71 -6.81 4.78 4.47
N ARG A 72 -6.71 5.22 3.21
CA ARG A 72 -7.82 5.10 2.28
C ARG A 72 -8.01 3.65 1.86
N ARG A 73 -9.26 3.28 1.56
CA ARG A 73 -9.58 1.92 1.11
C ARG A 73 -8.72 1.53 -0.09
N ALA A 74 -8.15 0.33 -0.02
CA ALA A 74 -7.36 -0.24 -1.11
C ALA A 74 -6.20 0.65 -1.61
N GLN A 75 -5.76 1.59 -0.78
CA GLN A 75 -4.73 2.56 -1.15
C GLN A 75 -3.45 1.92 -1.65
N ILE A 76 -2.92 0.94 -0.90
CA ILE A 76 -1.66 0.27 -1.25
C ILE A 76 -1.81 -0.48 -2.57
N ARG A 77 -2.91 -1.20 -2.73
CA ARG A 77 -3.16 -2.00 -3.93
C ARG A 77 -3.24 -1.10 -5.17
N LEU A 78 -3.93 0.03 -5.04
CA LEU A 78 -4.04 0.98 -6.14
C LEU A 78 -2.69 1.62 -6.47
N HIS A 79 -1.95 2.06 -5.48
CA HIS A 79 -0.64 2.69 -5.70
C HIS A 79 0.36 1.72 -6.31
N MET A 80 0.40 0.48 -5.84
CA MET A 80 1.32 -0.52 -6.42
C MET A 80 0.94 -0.83 -7.86
N SER A 81 -0.35 -0.93 -8.16
CA SER A 81 -0.82 -1.12 -9.53
C SER A 81 -0.40 0.05 -10.43
N GLU A 82 -0.53 1.28 -9.93
CA GLU A 82 -0.15 2.47 -10.71
C GLU A 82 1.35 2.56 -10.96
N LEU A 83 2.14 2.02 -10.05
CA LEU A 83 3.60 1.94 -10.25
C LEU A 83 4.00 0.85 -11.27
N GLY A 84 3.05 0.02 -11.70
CA GLY A 84 3.33 -1.06 -12.62
C GLY A 84 3.77 -2.34 -11.93
N CYS A 85 3.69 -2.40 -10.61
CA CYS A 85 4.06 -3.59 -9.83
C CYS A 85 2.92 -3.96 -8.88
N PRO A 86 1.80 -4.49 -9.41
CA PRO A 86 0.64 -4.78 -8.57
C PRO A 86 0.96 -5.82 -7.50
N VAL A 87 0.24 -5.73 -6.38
CA VAL A 87 0.37 -6.71 -5.31
C VAL A 87 0.00 -8.10 -5.86
N SER A 88 0.84 -9.09 -5.60
CA SER A 88 0.58 -10.45 -6.06
C SER A 88 -0.73 -10.97 -5.51
N GLY A 89 -1.53 -11.60 -6.36
CA GLY A 89 -2.85 -12.11 -5.98
C GLY A 89 -3.96 -11.07 -6.03
N ASP A 90 -3.65 -9.85 -6.44
CA ASP A 90 -4.65 -8.80 -6.53
C ASP A 90 -5.42 -8.92 -7.85
N THR A 91 -6.61 -9.51 -7.79
CA THR A 91 -7.45 -9.69 -8.96
C THR A 91 -8.26 -8.45 -9.31
N ARG A 92 -8.39 -7.51 -8.38
CA ARG A 92 -9.21 -6.33 -8.59
C ARG A 92 -8.41 -5.16 -9.19
N TYR A 93 -7.20 -4.90 -8.69
CA TYR A 93 -6.37 -3.80 -9.15
C TYR A 93 -5.13 -4.28 -9.91
N GLY A 94 -4.93 -5.59 -10.02
CA GLY A 94 -3.70 -6.17 -10.56
C GLY A 94 -3.61 -6.20 -12.07
N ARG A 95 -4.63 -5.76 -12.79
CA ARG A 95 -4.63 -5.68 -14.26
C ARG A 95 -4.32 -7.02 -14.92
N GLY A 96 -4.86 -8.12 -14.35
CA GLY A 96 -4.69 -9.44 -14.90
C GLY A 96 -3.35 -10.10 -14.61
N ARG A 97 -2.53 -9.51 -13.74
CA ARG A 97 -1.20 -10.02 -13.44
C ARG A 97 -1.13 -10.82 -12.15
N ALA A 98 -2.27 -11.25 -11.63
CA ALA A 98 -2.27 -12.06 -10.42
C ALA A 98 -1.70 -13.44 -10.71
N SER A 99 -0.59 -13.79 -10.06
CA SER A 99 0.09 -15.07 -10.27
C SER A 99 -0.08 -16.02 -9.11
N VAL A 100 -0.80 -15.62 -8.06
CA VAL A 100 -1.08 -16.45 -6.90
C VAL A 100 -2.56 -16.31 -6.54
N ASN A 101 -3.05 -17.25 -5.73
CA ASN A 101 -4.49 -17.32 -5.43
C ASN A 101 -4.94 -16.38 -4.32
N ARG A 102 -4.03 -15.79 -3.58
CA ARG A 102 -4.41 -14.92 -2.48
C ARG A 102 -3.58 -13.65 -2.50
N LEU A 103 -4.19 -12.58 -2.01
CA LEU A 103 -3.55 -11.27 -1.94
C LEU A 103 -2.37 -11.30 -0.97
N CYS A 104 -1.19 -10.95 -1.46
CA CYS A 104 0.05 -10.96 -0.68
C CYS A 104 0.32 -9.60 -0.06
N LEU A 105 -0.59 -9.16 0.80
CA LEU A 105 -0.48 -7.90 1.52
C LEU A 105 -0.79 -8.18 2.99
N HIS A 106 0.11 -7.77 3.87
CA HIS A 106 0.00 -8.08 5.28
C HIS A 106 0.38 -6.88 6.13
N ALA A 107 -0.49 -6.54 7.08
CA ALA A 107 -0.19 -5.50 8.07
C ALA A 107 0.77 -6.09 9.09
N THR A 108 2.01 -5.61 9.12
CA THR A 108 3.05 -6.19 9.94
C THR A 108 3.34 -5.42 11.21
N SER A 109 2.97 -4.13 11.25
CA SER A 109 3.26 -3.34 12.42
C SER A 109 2.27 -2.19 12.54
N LEU A 110 1.81 -1.96 13.74
CA LEU A 110 1.01 -0.80 14.10
C LEU A 110 1.65 -0.17 15.34
N GLY A 111 2.12 1.06 15.21
CA GLY A 111 2.72 1.78 16.31
C GLY A 111 1.94 3.05 16.59
N PHE A 112 1.79 3.38 17.85
CA PHE A 112 1.14 4.62 18.25
C PHE A 112 1.70 5.06 19.60
N ASP A 113 1.60 6.35 19.88
CA ASP A 113 2.06 6.89 21.15
C ASP A 113 0.94 6.73 22.18
N HIS A 114 1.31 6.15 23.33
CA HIS A 114 0.39 6.01 24.42
C HIS A 114 0.11 7.40 25.05
N PRO A 115 -1.12 7.66 25.55
CA PRO A 115 -1.45 8.97 26.14
C PRO A 115 -0.56 9.35 27.32
N TYR A 116 0.15 8.40 27.91
CA TYR A 116 1.05 8.67 29.03
C TYR A 116 2.52 8.70 28.60
N GLY A 117 2.78 8.82 27.31
CA GLY A 117 4.12 9.07 26.82
C GLY A 117 4.88 7.86 26.30
N ASP A 118 4.40 6.65 26.58
CA ASP A 118 5.07 5.44 26.09
C ASP A 118 4.62 5.13 24.68
N ARG A 119 5.56 4.67 23.86
CA ARG A 119 5.19 4.24 22.51
C ARG A 119 4.82 2.77 22.54
N VAL A 120 3.65 2.48 22.00
CA VAL A 120 3.14 1.10 21.89
C VAL A 120 3.30 0.63 20.45
N ARG A 121 3.82 -0.59 20.29
CA ARG A 121 3.98 -1.19 18.97
C ARG A 121 3.46 -2.61 18.97
N VAL A 122 2.63 -2.91 17.98
CA VAL A 122 2.10 -4.24 17.73
C VAL A 122 2.61 -4.69 16.37
N SER A 123 3.15 -5.89 16.30
CA SER A 123 3.68 -6.42 15.05
C SER A 123 3.35 -7.90 14.91
N SER A 124 3.39 -8.38 13.66
CA SER A 124 3.20 -9.79 13.38
C SER A 124 4.16 -10.21 12.28
N ASP A 125 4.43 -11.52 12.23
CA ASP A 125 5.33 -12.07 11.23
C ASP A 125 4.69 -12.01 9.84
N ILE A 126 5.55 -11.92 8.83
CA ILE A 126 5.11 -11.99 7.44
C ILE A 126 4.73 -13.44 7.13
N PRO A 127 3.52 -13.70 6.59
CA PRO A 127 3.10 -15.06 6.29
C PRO A 127 3.88 -15.72 5.15
#